data_c181a34ac719be01b8bc4a3265d0ea35
#
_entry.id   c181a34ac719be01b8bc4a3265d0ea35
#
_cell.length_a   1.000
_cell.length_b   1.000
_cell.length_c   1.000
_cell.angle_alpha   90.00
_cell.angle_beta   90.00
_cell.angle_gamma   90.00
#
_symmetry.space_group_name_H-M   'P 1'
#
loop_
_entity.id
_entity.type
_entity.pdbx_description
1 polymer ?
#
loop_
_entity_poly.entity_id
_entity_poly.type
_entity_poly.pdbx_seq_one_letter_code
_entity_poly.pdbx_strand_id
1 'polypeptide(L)'
;MERAIAAEPNVAVKLCIAEGTIRINGSERKEVRVFVRNGRKFEFRSLEKNPETGKATWLWIASTSGPGPLSNCLAGDSVDIDLPVGASIDLEARTAGAVIDSVKKANVKIVEGSISLRNISGGIQANAYQGDVMVEGSGGPIELGTTTGNILAYDVKPGNVGDLFKAATRSGQIALEGVVHRQILASSISGSVAFNGKFLNGGIYNFKTTNGSIRMLIPDDSACKLIAAYGFGSFDSVIPLKIETENVTGGGKNFVGLLGKQTNGPLATVTLTTSSGSIGIRKQSEDK
;
A
#
# COMPACT_ATOMS: atom_id res chain seq x y z
N MET A 1 1.73 -25.98 -17.44
CA MET A 1 2.79 -25.59 -18.41
C MET A 1 3.84 -24.78 -17.68
N GLU A 2 5.10 -25.11 -17.87
CA GLU A 2 6.24 -24.44 -17.23
C GLU A 2 7.25 -23.95 -18.27
N ARG A 3 7.81 -22.75 -18.06
CA ARG A 3 8.91 -22.18 -18.85
C ARG A 3 9.81 -21.33 -17.97
N ALA A 4 11.09 -21.27 -18.33
CA ALA A 4 12.08 -20.41 -17.70
C ALA A 4 12.93 -19.69 -18.75
N ILE A 5 13.43 -18.51 -18.39
CA ILE A 5 14.35 -17.72 -19.21
C ILE A 5 15.39 -17.06 -18.29
N ALA A 6 16.65 -17.09 -18.74
CA ALA A 6 17.72 -16.39 -18.02
C ALA A 6 17.49 -14.88 -18.01
N ALA A 7 17.63 -14.25 -16.85
CA ALA A 7 17.36 -12.84 -16.65
C ALA A 7 18.43 -12.19 -15.78
N GLU A 8 18.56 -10.88 -15.93
CA GLU A 8 19.40 -10.07 -15.02
C GLU A 8 18.74 -9.92 -13.65
N PRO A 9 19.51 -9.72 -12.58
CA PRO A 9 18.97 -9.58 -11.23
C PRO A 9 17.94 -8.46 -11.06
N ASN A 10 18.02 -7.42 -11.88
CA ASN A 10 17.14 -6.25 -11.86
C ASN A 10 16.12 -6.24 -13.01
N VAL A 11 15.79 -7.39 -13.56
CA VAL A 11 14.85 -7.51 -14.67
C VAL A 11 13.51 -6.85 -14.36
N ALA A 12 12.97 -6.14 -15.36
CA ALA A 12 11.60 -5.63 -15.30
C ALA A 12 10.67 -6.61 -16.02
N VAL A 13 9.62 -7.06 -15.32
CA VAL A 13 8.67 -8.05 -15.84
C VAL A 13 7.28 -7.44 -15.93
N LYS A 14 6.69 -7.49 -17.10
CA LYS A 14 5.29 -7.10 -17.33
C LYS A 14 4.44 -8.33 -17.63
N LEU A 15 3.24 -8.38 -17.04
CA LEU A 15 2.27 -9.43 -17.37
C LEU A 15 0.84 -8.95 -17.17
N CYS A 16 -0.06 -9.58 -17.91
CA CYS A 16 -1.49 -9.44 -17.76
C CYS A 16 -2.11 -10.80 -17.42
N ILE A 17 -3.05 -10.82 -16.47
CA ILE A 17 -3.78 -12.01 -16.06
C ILE A 17 -5.28 -11.76 -16.27
N ALA A 18 -5.94 -12.64 -17.01
CA ALA A 18 -7.39 -12.55 -17.20
C ALA A 18 -8.13 -13.07 -15.95
N GLU A 19 -7.73 -14.24 -15.46
CA GLU A 19 -8.35 -14.91 -14.32
C GLU A 19 -7.37 -15.87 -13.64
N GLY A 20 -7.60 -16.20 -12.38
CA GLY A 20 -6.84 -17.19 -11.61
C GLY A 20 -6.20 -16.64 -10.34
N THR A 21 -5.44 -17.49 -9.65
CA THR A 21 -4.64 -17.09 -8.49
C THR A 21 -3.21 -16.81 -8.93
N ILE A 22 -2.64 -15.71 -8.45
CA ILE A 22 -1.30 -15.28 -8.84
C ILE A 22 -0.39 -15.34 -7.61
N ARG A 23 0.76 -16.02 -7.76
CA ARG A 23 1.84 -16.00 -6.77
C ARG A 23 3.13 -15.62 -7.45
N ILE A 24 3.78 -14.59 -6.94
CA ILE A 24 5.05 -14.08 -7.45
C ILE A 24 6.03 -14.06 -6.30
N ASN A 25 7.14 -14.78 -6.43
CA ASN A 25 8.15 -14.88 -5.38
C ASN A 25 9.51 -14.43 -5.90
N GLY A 26 10.16 -13.56 -5.13
CA GLY A 26 11.56 -13.23 -5.31
C GLY A 26 12.46 -14.40 -4.89
N SER A 27 13.48 -14.69 -5.66
CA SER A 27 14.46 -15.74 -5.39
C SER A 27 15.87 -15.28 -5.77
N GLU A 28 16.89 -15.98 -5.28
CA GLU A 28 18.29 -15.75 -5.64
C GLU A 28 18.66 -16.26 -7.04
N ARG A 29 17.70 -16.82 -7.77
CA ARG A 29 17.93 -17.37 -9.11
C ARG A 29 18.09 -16.23 -10.12
N LYS A 30 18.94 -16.43 -11.11
CA LYS A 30 19.15 -15.49 -12.22
C LYS A 30 18.31 -15.89 -13.43
N GLU A 31 17.03 -16.15 -13.18
CA GLU A 31 16.05 -16.56 -14.18
C GLU A 31 14.64 -16.06 -13.79
N VAL A 32 13.79 -15.90 -14.76
CA VAL A 32 12.34 -15.77 -14.59
C VAL A 32 11.73 -17.12 -14.95
N ARG A 33 11.02 -17.72 -14.00
CA ARG A 33 10.34 -19.01 -14.15
C ARG A 33 8.85 -18.82 -13.97
N VAL A 34 8.06 -19.37 -14.87
CA VAL A 34 6.61 -19.27 -14.87
C VAL A 34 5.98 -20.64 -14.98
N PHE A 35 5.08 -20.92 -14.07
CA PHE A 35 4.25 -22.11 -14.07
C PHE A 35 2.77 -21.73 -14.13
N VAL A 36 2.04 -22.23 -15.14
CA VAL A 36 0.59 -22.03 -15.28
C VAL A 36 -0.10 -23.38 -15.21
N ARG A 37 -1.01 -23.51 -14.22
CA ARG A 37 -1.84 -24.70 -14.02
C ARG A 37 -3.14 -24.56 -14.80
N ASN A 38 -3.49 -25.59 -15.58
CA ASN A 38 -4.75 -25.66 -16.34
C ASN A 38 -5.03 -24.39 -17.15
N GLY A 39 -3.99 -23.82 -17.73
CA GLY A 39 -4.08 -22.52 -18.40
C GLY A 39 -3.68 -22.55 -19.85
N ARG A 40 -3.77 -21.37 -20.47
CA ARG A 40 -3.41 -21.15 -21.86
C ARG A 40 -1.90 -21.24 -22.06
N LYS A 41 -1.47 -21.54 -23.29
CA LYS A 41 -0.07 -21.47 -23.69
C LYS A 41 0.41 -20.00 -23.61
N PHE A 42 1.64 -19.80 -23.16
CA PHE A 42 2.26 -18.49 -23.05
C PHE A 42 3.69 -18.51 -23.60
N GLU A 43 4.21 -17.35 -23.87
CA GLU A 43 5.58 -17.13 -24.32
C GLU A 43 6.24 -15.98 -23.57
N PHE A 44 7.56 -16.00 -23.58
CA PHE A 44 8.38 -14.87 -23.14
C PHE A 44 8.70 -14.01 -24.37
N ARG A 45 8.24 -12.78 -24.35
CA ARG A 45 8.63 -11.73 -25.30
C ARG A 45 9.67 -10.87 -24.63
N SER A 46 10.95 -11.14 -24.91
CA SER A 46 12.05 -10.32 -24.41
C SER A 46 12.20 -9.13 -25.32
N LEU A 47 11.91 -7.92 -24.84
CA LEU A 47 12.06 -6.69 -25.60
C LEU A 47 13.49 -6.13 -25.49
N GLU A 48 14.15 -6.40 -24.36
CA GLU A 48 15.51 -5.94 -24.11
C GLU A 48 16.35 -7.02 -23.47
N LYS A 49 17.62 -7.10 -23.92
CA LYS A 49 18.63 -8.00 -23.36
C LYS A 49 19.91 -7.23 -23.09
N ASN A 50 20.60 -7.63 -22.04
CA ASN A 50 21.95 -7.17 -21.80
C ASN A 50 22.86 -7.68 -22.95
N PRO A 51 23.55 -6.80 -23.68
CA PRO A 51 24.38 -7.20 -24.84
C PRO A 51 25.57 -8.07 -24.45
N GLU A 52 26.07 -7.95 -23.21
CA GLU A 52 27.24 -8.71 -22.74
C GLU A 52 26.86 -10.12 -22.27
N THR A 53 25.74 -10.23 -21.55
CA THR A 53 25.33 -11.49 -20.92
C THR A 53 24.27 -12.25 -21.71
N GLY A 54 23.58 -11.60 -22.66
CA GLY A 54 22.45 -12.15 -23.41
C GLY A 54 21.18 -12.36 -22.58
N LYS A 55 21.20 -12.00 -21.28
CA LYS A 55 20.07 -12.17 -20.36
C LYS A 55 19.04 -11.09 -20.55
N ALA A 56 17.77 -11.42 -20.24
CA ALA A 56 16.68 -10.48 -20.31
C ALA A 56 16.81 -9.39 -19.23
N THR A 57 16.67 -8.12 -19.63
CA THR A 57 16.57 -6.94 -18.76
C THR A 57 15.14 -6.44 -18.69
N TRP A 58 14.36 -6.65 -19.74
CA TRP A 58 12.93 -6.37 -19.78
C TRP A 58 12.18 -7.53 -20.45
N LEU A 59 11.12 -8.02 -19.81
CA LEU A 59 10.40 -9.21 -20.22
C LEU A 59 8.89 -8.98 -20.17
N TRP A 60 8.19 -9.33 -21.24
CA TRP A 60 6.75 -9.44 -21.27
C TRP A 60 6.32 -10.90 -21.31
N ILE A 61 5.52 -11.34 -20.32
CA ILE A 61 4.94 -12.66 -20.28
C ILE A 61 3.55 -12.57 -20.89
N ALA A 62 3.33 -13.18 -22.05
CA ALA A 62 2.11 -13.05 -22.82
C ALA A 62 1.51 -14.40 -23.22
N SER A 63 0.19 -14.50 -23.23
CA SER A 63 -0.52 -15.63 -23.81
C SER A 63 -0.33 -15.68 -25.33
N THR A 64 -0.32 -16.88 -25.90
CA THR A 64 -0.25 -17.10 -27.36
C THR A 64 -1.63 -17.33 -27.97
N SER A 65 -2.72 -17.14 -27.24
CA SER A 65 -4.06 -17.54 -27.63
C SER A 65 -4.88 -16.39 -28.23
N GLY A 66 -5.24 -16.49 -29.50
CA GLY A 66 -6.38 -15.89 -30.18
C GLY A 66 -6.51 -14.35 -30.25
N PRO A 67 -7.41 -13.84 -31.09
CA PRO A 67 -7.76 -12.42 -31.16
C PRO A 67 -8.72 -12.03 -30.00
N GLY A 68 -8.57 -10.78 -29.50
CA GLY A 68 -9.46 -10.21 -28.49
C GLY A 68 -8.74 -9.30 -27.48
N PRO A 69 -9.46 -8.48 -26.73
CA PRO A 69 -8.87 -7.48 -25.83
C PRO A 69 -8.04 -8.07 -24.68
N LEU A 70 -8.26 -9.34 -24.32
CA LEU A 70 -7.48 -10.07 -23.31
C LEU A 70 -6.66 -11.21 -23.91
N SER A 71 -6.41 -11.21 -25.22
CA SER A 71 -5.69 -12.28 -25.91
C SER A 71 -4.26 -12.48 -25.43
N ASN A 72 -3.61 -11.42 -24.96
CA ASN A 72 -2.26 -11.46 -24.42
C ASN A 72 -2.19 -11.76 -22.92
N CYS A 73 -3.35 -11.79 -22.23
CA CYS A 73 -3.39 -12.07 -20.80
C CYS A 73 -3.35 -13.57 -20.54
N LEU A 74 -2.56 -13.99 -19.56
CA LEU A 74 -2.57 -15.36 -19.07
C LEU A 74 -3.91 -15.66 -18.40
N ALA A 75 -4.31 -16.92 -18.46
CA ALA A 75 -5.47 -17.44 -17.76
C ALA A 75 -5.16 -18.86 -17.32
N GLY A 76 -5.63 -19.25 -16.15
CA GLY A 76 -5.44 -20.58 -15.56
C GLY A 76 -5.88 -20.61 -14.12
N ASP A 77 -5.93 -21.78 -13.50
CA ASP A 77 -6.31 -21.93 -12.09
C ASP A 77 -5.29 -21.23 -11.18
N SER A 78 -4.01 -21.37 -11.51
CA SER A 78 -2.93 -20.63 -10.83
C SER A 78 -1.81 -20.26 -11.80
N VAL A 79 -1.21 -19.10 -11.52
CA VAL A 79 0.00 -18.59 -12.19
C VAL A 79 1.04 -18.35 -11.10
N ASP A 80 2.06 -19.20 -11.07
CA ASP A 80 3.16 -19.11 -10.13
C ASP A 80 4.41 -18.62 -10.87
N ILE A 81 5.06 -17.59 -10.34
CA ILE A 81 6.19 -16.92 -10.97
C ILE A 81 7.32 -16.73 -9.95
N ASP A 82 8.49 -17.26 -10.28
CA ASP A 82 9.72 -16.98 -9.56
C ASP A 82 10.53 -15.92 -10.31
N LEU A 83 10.96 -14.87 -9.62
CA LEU A 83 11.73 -13.75 -10.14
C LEU A 83 13.02 -13.59 -9.34
N PRO A 84 14.07 -12.95 -9.89
CA PRO A 84 15.15 -12.45 -9.05
C PRO A 84 14.66 -11.45 -8.00
N VAL A 85 15.19 -11.47 -6.77
CA VAL A 85 14.80 -10.54 -5.69
C VAL A 85 14.96 -9.05 -6.05
N GLY A 86 15.86 -8.74 -7.00
CA GLY A 86 16.06 -7.39 -7.53
C GLY A 86 15.07 -6.98 -8.63
N ALA A 87 14.15 -7.87 -9.02
CA ALA A 87 13.23 -7.63 -10.12
C ALA A 87 12.16 -6.58 -9.77
N SER A 88 11.63 -5.97 -10.82
CA SER A 88 10.44 -5.12 -10.76
C SER A 88 9.30 -5.78 -11.52
N ILE A 89 8.10 -5.77 -10.94
CA ILE A 89 6.91 -6.36 -11.53
C ILE A 89 5.86 -5.30 -11.87
N ASP A 90 5.29 -5.40 -13.08
CA ASP A 90 4.12 -4.65 -13.54
C ASP A 90 3.02 -5.65 -13.89
N LEU A 91 2.04 -5.78 -12.99
CA LEU A 91 0.95 -6.74 -13.07
C LEU A 91 -0.38 -6.02 -13.29
N GLU A 92 -1.06 -6.38 -14.36
CA GLU A 92 -2.46 -6.03 -14.58
C GLU A 92 -3.31 -7.30 -14.55
N ALA A 93 -4.38 -7.33 -13.73
CA ALA A 93 -5.27 -8.48 -13.67
C ALA A 93 -6.74 -8.06 -13.66
N ARG A 94 -7.59 -8.93 -14.23
CA ARG A 94 -9.04 -8.68 -14.23
C ARG A 94 -9.69 -9.32 -13.02
N THR A 95 -9.74 -10.65 -12.96
CA THR A 95 -10.40 -11.39 -11.87
C THR A 95 -9.39 -12.34 -11.26
N ALA A 96 -8.59 -11.82 -10.32
CA ALA A 96 -7.49 -12.58 -9.72
C ALA A 96 -7.09 -12.06 -8.34
N GLY A 97 -6.81 -12.97 -7.42
CA GLY A 97 -6.07 -12.65 -6.21
C GLY A 97 -4.56 -12.73 -6.45
N ALA A 98 -3.80 -11.71 -6.03
CA ALA A 98 -2.35 -11.69 -6.18
C ALA A 98 -1.62 -11.67 -4.84
N VAL A 99 -0.63 -12.55 -4.71
CA VAL A 99 0.34 -12.56 -3.63
C VAL A 99 1.72 -12.35 -4.23
N ILE A 100 2.41 -11.28 -3.83
CA ILE A 100 3.76 -10.94 -4.32
C ILE A 100 4.68 -10.79 -3.12
N ASP A 101 5.76 -11.51 -3.13
CA ASP A 101 6.73 -11.56 -2.03
C ASP A 101 8.18 -11.37 -2.53
N SER A 102 8.97 -10.63 -1.75
CA SER A 102 10.43 -10.55 -1.88
C SER A 102 10.94 -10.07 -3.24
N VAL A 103 10.28 -9.07 -3.86
CA VAL A 103 10.78 -8.39 -5.05
C VAL A 103 11.18 -6.94 -4.76
N LYS A 104 11.89 -6.30 -5.67
CA LYS A 104 12.33 -4.92 -5.46
C LYS A 104 11.20 -3.91 -5.59
N LYS A 105 10.40 -3.99 -6.66
CA LYS A 105 9.28 -3.07 -6.88
C LYS A 105 8.05 -3.81 -7.38
N ALA A 106 6.88 -3.35 -6.96
CA ALA A 106 5.61 -3.88 -7.41
C ALA A 106 4.66 -2.76 -7.85
N ASN A 107 4.26 -2.80 -9.12
CA ASN A 107 3.13 -2.05 -9.65
C ASN A 107 2.02 -3.04 -9.99
N VAL A 108 0.88 -2.94 -9.29
CA VAL A 108 -0.20 -3.94 -9.37
C VAL A 108 -1.54 -3.25 -9.56
N LYS A 109 -2.27 -3.66 -10.58
CA LYS A 109 -3.64 -3.20 -10.84
C LYS A 109 -4.55 -4.40 -11.02
N ILE A 110 -5.55 -4.52 -10.17
CA ILE A 110 -6.54 -5.60 -10.22
C ILE A 110 -7.95 -5.02 -10.28
N VAL A 111 -8.80 -5.56 -11.15
CA VAL A 111 -10.20 -5.13 -11.19
C VAL A 111 -10.98 -5.83 -10.08
N GLU A 112 -10.95 -7.15 -10.02
CA GLU A 112 -11.64 -7.94 -8.99
C GLU A 112 -10.66 -8.92 -8.34
N GLY A 113 -10.46 -8.78 -7.04
CA GLY A 113 -9.57 -9.64 -6.24
C GLY A 113 -8.66 -8.85 -5.32
N SER A 114 -8.13 -9.52 -4.31
CA SER A 114 -7.29 -8.91 -3.29
C SER A 114 -5.82 -8.94 -3.68
N ILE A 115 -5.07 -7.94 -3.20
CA ILE A 115 -3.63 -7.77 -3.40
C ILE A 115 -2.94 -7.95 -2.06
N SER A 116 -1.99 -8.86 -1.97
CA SER A 116 -1.11 -9.04 -0.81
C SER A 116 0.35 -8.89 -1.23
N LEU A 117 1.04 -7.91 -0.64
CA LEU A 117 2.42 -7.57 -0.96
C LEU A 117 3.28 -7.69 0.30
N ARG A 118 4.36 -8.45 0.22
CA ARG A 118 5.27 -8.68 1.35
C ARG A 118 6.71 -8.47 0.93
N ASN A 119 7.52 -7.95 1.85
CA ASN A 119 8.97 -7.84 1.68
C ASN A 119 9.39 -7.11 0.37
N ILE A 120 8.62 -6.11 -0.05
CA ILE A 120 8.95 -5.28 -1.23
C ILE A 120 9.91 -4.18 -0.78
N SER A 121 11.10 -4.10 -1.38
CA SER A 121 12.18 -3.27 -0.84
C SER A 121 12.32 -1.86 -1.45
N GLY A 122 11.75 -1.61 -2.62
CA GLY A 122 12.02 -0.39 -3.40
C GLY A 122 10.79 0.39 -3.86
N GLY A 123 9.63 0.11 -3.27
CA GLY A 123 8.40 0.86 -3.48
C GLY A 123 7.26 0.05 -4.09
N ILE A 124 6.04 0.50 -3.80
CA ILE A 124 4.79 -0.17 -4.15
C ILE A 124 3.81 0.84 -4.74
N GLN A 125 3.17 0.46 -5.83
CA GLN A 125 1.95 1.07 -6.32
C GLN A 125 0.91 -0.04 -6.53
N ALA A 126 -0.13 -0.10 -5.71
CA ALA A 126 -1.12 -1.16 -5.76
C ALA A 126 -2.54 -0.60 -5.78
N ASN A 127 -3.32 -0.98 -6.76
CA ASN A 127 -4.70 -0.52 -6.93
C ASN A 127 -5.64 -1.68 -7.23
N ALA A 128 -6.68 -1.83 -6.42
CA ALA A 128 -7.80 -2.73 -6.69
C ALA A 128 -9.07 -1.92 -6.98
N TYR A 129 -9.91 -2.38 -7.91
CA TYR A 129 -11.23 -1.78 -8.03
C TYR A 129 -12.19 -2.41 -7.01
N GLN A 130 -12.21 -3.75 -6.90
CA GLN A 130 -12.91 -4.50 -5.86
C GLN A 130 -11.96 -5.50 -5.23
N GLY A 131 -11.67 -5.33 -3.95
CA GLY A 131 -10.80 -6.20 -3.16
C GLY A 131 -9.95 -5.45 -2.16
N ASP A 132 -9.44 -6.17 -1.20
CA ASP A 132 -8.56 -5.64 -0.18
C ASP A 132 -7.13 -5.50 -0.69
N VAL A 133 -6.40 -4.52 -0.15
CA VAL A 133 -4.99 -4.32 -0.41
C VAL A 133 -4.22 -4.41 0.91
N MET A 134 -3.34 -5.39 1.01
CA MET A 134 -2.50 -5.64 2.18
C MET A 134 -1.02 -5.49 1.84
N VAL A 135 -0.28 -4.79 2.70
CA VAL A 135 1.17 -4.63 2.59
C VAL A 135 1.82 -4.93 3.93
N GLU A 136 2.87 -5.74 3.93
CA GLU A 136 3.59 -6.15 5.14
C GLU A 136 5.11 -6.12 4.91
N GLY A 137 5.88 -5.71 5.93
CA GLY A 137 7.35 -5.80 5.96
C GLY A 137 8.05 -5.11 4.80
N SER A 138 7.41 -4.13 4.18
CA SER A 138 7.85 -3.53 2.92
C SER A 138 8.45 -2.14 3.10
N GLY A 139 9.14 -1.65 2.06
CA GLY A 139 9.84 -0.37 2.13
C GLY A 139 9.80 0.45 0.86
N GLY A 140 10.14 1.73 0.99
CA GLY A 140 10.15 2.72 -0.08
C GLY A 140 8.87 3.54 -0.16
N PRO A 141 8.68 4.31 -1.23
CA PRO A 141 7.43 5.03 -1.45
C PRO A 141 6.29 4.04 -1.70
N ILE A 142 5.16 4.22 -1.01
CA ILE A 142 4.03 3.30 -1.08
C ILE A 142 2.75 4.07 -1.38
N GLU A 143 2.06 3.66 -2.44
CA GLU A 143 0.74 4.16 -2.81
C GLU A 143 -0.24 3.00 -2.98
N LEU A 144 -1.27 2.98 -2.12
CA LEU A 144 -2.29 1.94 -2.09
C LEU A 144 -3.66 2.54 -2.38
N GLY A 145 -4.42 1.89 -3.25
CA GLY A 145 -5.77 2.32 -3.61
C GLY A 145 -6.75 1.16 -3.71
N THR A 146 -7.99 1.39 -3.29
CA THR A 146 -9.10 0.51 -3.65
C THR A 146 -10.39 1.34 -3.79
N THR A 147 -11.30 0.88 -4.64
CA THR A 147 -12.62 1.53 -4.69
C THR A 147 -13.54 0.90 -3.66
N THR A 148 -13.60 -0.41 -3.60
CA THR A 148 -14.39 -1.16 -2.60
C THR A 148 -13.51 -2.23 -2.00
N GLY A 149 -13.13 -2.05 -0.73
CA GLY A 149 -12.24 -2.93 0.00
C GLY A 149 -11.46 -2.19 1.08
N ASN A 150 -10.77 -2.93 1.92
CA ASN A 150 -9.97 -2.43 3.00
C ASN A 150 -8.51 -2.27 2.56
N ILE A 151 -7.79 -1.37 3.24
CA ILE A 151 -6.35 -1.22 3.09
C ILE A 151 -5.71 -1.50 4.44
N LEU A 152 -4.77 -2.44 4.45
CA LEU A 152 -4.06 -2.89 5.64
C LEU A 152 -2.56 -2.73 5.39
N ALA A 153 -1.85 -2.07 6.29
CA ALA A 153 -0.40 -1.94 6.19
C ALA A 153 0.25 -2.22 7.54
N TYR A 154 1.24 -3.13 7.53
CA TYR A 154 1.95 -3.59 8.72
C TYR A 154 3.46 -3.46 8.53
N ASP A 155 4.16 -2.90 9.53
CA ASP A 155 5.62 -2.84 9.58
C ASP A 155 6.29 -2.29 8.32
N VAL A 156 5.81 -1.13 7.88
CA VAL A 156 6.27 -0.51 6.63
C VAL A 156 7.21 0.65 6.92
N LYS A 157 8.32 0.71 6.17
CA LYS A 157 9.41 1.68 6.40
C LYS A 157 9.71 2.49 5.14
N PRO A 158 10.20 3.72 5.27
CA PRO A 158 10.72 4.45 4.11
C PRO A 158 11.93 3.72 3.53
N GLY A 159 12.13 3.87 2.22
CA GLY A 159 13.34 3.42 1.55
C GLY A 159 14.44 4.49 1.55
N ASN A 160 15.51 4.22 0.80
CA ASN A 160 16.59 5.20 0.62
C ASN A 160 16.13 6.46 -0.13
N VAL A 161 15.09 6.35 -0.96
CA VAL A 161 14.49 7.44 -1.72
C VAL A 161 12.97 7.39 -1.57
N GLY A 162 12.40 8.52 -1.16
CA GLY A 162 10.96 8.65 -0.94
C GLY A 162 10.52 8.22 0.46
N ASP A 163 9.79 9.11 1.12
CA ASP A 163 9.30 8.95 2.49
C ASP A 163 7.79 9.24 2.51
N LEU A 164 7.10 8.74 1.49
CA LEU A 164 5.66 8.90 1.32
C LEU A 164 4.94 7.55 1.44
N PHE A 165 3.96 7.53 2.30
CA PHE A 165 2.94 6.49 2.37
C PHE A 165 1.57 7.09 2.07
N LYS A 166 0.87 6.54 1.09
CA LYS A 166 -0.47 6.98 0.72
C LYS A 166 -1.40 5.79 0.65
N ALA A 167 -2.56 5.89 1.30
CA ALA A 167 -3.63 4.90 1.25
C ALA A 167 -4.97 5.60 0.99
N ALA A 168 -5.72 5.15 -0.01
CA ALA A 168 -7.00 5.73 -0.34
C ALA A 168 -8.04 4.65 -0.67
N THR A 169 -9.19 4.70 -0.02
CA THR A 169 -10.34 3.87 -0.38
C THR A 169 -11.60 4.73 -0.52
N ARG A 170 -12.52 4.29 -1.37
CA ARG A 170 -13.83 4.93 -1.45
C ARG A 170 -14.79 4.31 -0.44
N SER A 171 -14.81 2.98 -0.35
CA SER A 171 -15.67 2.25 0.57
C SER A 171 -14.89 1.11 1.22
N GLY A 172 -14.51 1.31 2.49
CA GLY A 172 -13.72 0.38 3.28
C GLY A 172 -12.91 1.06 4.37
N GLN A 173 -12.27 0.27 5.19
CA GLN A 173 -11.44 0.72 6.30
C GLN A 173 -9.97 0.81 5.88
N ILE A 174 -9.25 1.72 6.50
CA ILE A 174 -7.80 1.80 6.41
C ILE A 174 -7.23 1.54 7.80
N ALA A 175 -6.39 0.52 7.92
CA ALA A 175 -5.67 0.21 9.16
C ALA A 175 -4.16 0.23 8.89
N LEU A 176 -3.45 1.10 9.60
CA LEU A 176 -2.02 1.32 9.50
C LEU A 176 -1.38 1.01 10.84
N GLU A 177 -0.50 0.01 10.88
CA GLU A 177 0.22 -0.41 12.06
C GLU A 177 1.72 -0.49 11.79
N GLY A 178 2.53 0.16 12.61
CA GLY A 178 3.99 0.18 12.41
C GLY A 178 4.44 0.85 11.11
N VAL A 179 3.65 1.77 10.55
CA VAL A 179 4.01 2.55 9.36
C VAL A 179 4.89 3.72 9.77
N VAL A 180 6.18 3.68 9.40
CA VAL A 180 7.21 4.61 9.87
C VAL A 180 7.67 5.54 8.74
N HIS A 181 6.74 6.25 8.12
CA HIS A 181 7.01 7.28 7.12
C HIS A 181 6.83 8.68 7.70
N ARG A 182 7.56 9.68 7.17
CA ARG A 182 7.40 11.09 7.56
C ARG A 182 6.18 11.75 6.93
N GLN A 183 5.73 11.20 5.79
CA GLN A 183 4.52 11.68 5.12
C GLN A 183 3.53 10.50 5.03
N ILE A 184 2.44 10.61 5.75
CA ILE A 184 1.35 9.62 5.71
C ILE A 184 0.06 10.32 5.33
N LEU A 185 -0.54 9.87 4.23
CA LEU A 185 -1.83 10.34 3.73
C LEU A 185 -2.79 9.15 3.69
N ALA A 186 -3.79 9.12 4.55
CA ALA A 186 -4.80 8.06 4.57
C ALA A 186 -6.20 8.66 4.44
N SER A 187 -6.96 8.24 3.42
CA SER A 187 -8.28 8.78 3.17
C SER A 187 -9.30 7.71 2.81
N SER A 188 -10.47 7.76 3.47
CA SER A 188 -11.65 6.97 3.11
C SER A 188 -12.84 7.91 2.85
N ILE A 189 -13.75 7.57 1.95
CA ILE A 189 -15.01 8.28 1.86
C ILE A 189 -16.03 7.66 2.81
N SER A 190 -16.17 6.34 2.79
CA SER A 190 -17.08 5.59 3.66
C SER A 190 -16.33 4.46 4.34
N GLY A 191 -15.91 4.72 5.57
CA GLY A 191 -15.15 3.79 6.40
C GLY A 191 -14.23 4.50 7.37
N SER A 192 -13.75 3.77 8.36
CA SER A 192 -12.90 4.29 9.43
C SER A 192 -11.42 4.27 9.02
N VAL A 193 -10.65 5.18 9.60
CA VAL A 193 -9.20 5.21 9.49
C VAL A 193 -8.60 4.97 10.86
N ALA A 194 -7.77 3.93 10.98
CA ALA A 194 -7.04 3.58 12.19
C ALA A 194 -5.53 3.69 11.94
N PHE A 195 -4.83 4.31 12.87
CA PHE A 195 -3.38 4.41 12.89
C PHE A 195 -2.85 3.95 14.24
N ASN A 196 -1.93 3.00 14.22
CA ASN A 196 -1.18 2.52 15.38
C ASN A 196 0.32 2.72 15.11
N GLY A 197 0.92 3.73 15.75
CA GLY A 197 2.31 4.08 15.48
C GLY A 197 2.74 5.37 16.15
N LYS A 198 3.93 5.84 15.82
CA LYS A 198 4.51 7.09 16.35
C LYS A 198 4.64 8.14 15.24
N PHE A 199 4.56 9.40 15.63
CA PHE A 199 4.86 10.51 14.74
C PHE A 199 6.36 10.81 14.75
N LEU A 200 6.95 10.94 13.57
CA LEU A 200 8.36 11.31 13.42
C LEU A 200 8.49 12.84 13.46
N ASN A 201 9.58 13.33 14.02
CA ASN A 201 9.87 14.77 14.11
C ASN A 201 9.81 15.44 12.73
N GLY A 202 9.05 16.55 12.64
CA GLY A 202 8.82 17.27 11.38
C GLY A 202 7.97 16.53 10.34
N GLY A 203 7.37 15.40 10.71
CA GLY A 203 6.51 14.62 9.82
C GLY A 203 5.17 15.29 9.55
N ILE A 204 4.53 14.90 8.45
CA ILE A 204 3.22 15.38 7.99
C ILE A 204 2.25 14.20 7.89
N TYR A 205 1.22 14.22 8.69
CA TYR A 205 0.25 13.15 8.82
C TYR A 205 -1.14 13.68 8.52
N ASN A 206 -1.81 13.11 7.53
CA ASN A 206 -3.16 13.52 7.15
C ASN A 206 -4.07 12.30 7.11
N PHE A 207 -5.03 12.24 8.03
CA PHE A 207 -6.02 11.19 8.13
C PHE A 207 -7.40 11.80 7.90
N LYS A 208 -8.08 11.33 6.87
CA LYS A 208 -9.37 11.88 6.46
C LYS A 208 -10.40 10.79 6.23
N THR A 209 -11.60 11.02 6.70
CA THR A 209 -12.78 10.25 6.26
C THR A 209 -13.96 11.20 6.07
N THR A 210 -14.94 10.81 5.26
CA THR A 210 -16.18 11.56 5.16
C THR A 210 -17.23 10.98 6.11
N ASN A 211 -17.47 9.67 6.00
CA ASN A 211 -18.41 8.94 6.86
C ASN A 211 -17.67 7.80 7.55
N GLY A 212 -17.19 8.07 8.75
CA GLY A 212 -16.43 7.12 9.54
C GLY A 212 -15.64 7.79 10.66
N SER A 213 -15.05 6.99 11.53
CA SER A 213 -14.27 7.47 12.66
C SER A 213 -12.78 7.40 12.38
N ILE A 214 -12.02 8.30 13.00
CA ILE A 214 -10.56 8.27 13.00
C ILE A 214 -10.10 7.83 14.39
N ARG A 215 -9.32 6.75 14.45
CA ARG A 215 -8.75 6.22 15.69
C ARG A 215 -7.24 6.24 15.62
N MET A 216 -6.64 6.91 16.58
CA MET A 216 -5.19 6.99 16.74
C MET A 216 -4.77 6.25 18.01
N LEU A 217 -3.83 5.30 17.87
CA LEU A 217 -3.12 4.65 18.97
C LEU A 217 -1.67 5.09 18.88
N ILE A 218 -1.23 5.94 19.81
CA ILE A 218 0.10 6.55 19.78
C ILE A 218 0.79 6.42 21.14
N PRO A 219 2.13 6.40 21.20
CA PRO A 219 2.88 6.40 22.45
C PRO A 219 2.49 7.55 23.37
N ASP A 220 2.58 7.34 24.69
CA ASP A 220 2.20 8.33 25.71
C ASP A 220 3.06 9.61 25.66
N ASP A 221 4.29 9.49 25.21
CA ASP A 221 5.25 10.58 25.03
C ASP A 221 5.13 11.30 23.68
N SER A 222 4.14 10.94 22.86
CA SER A 222 3.92 11.57 21.55
C SER A 222 3.58 13.05 21.72
N ALA A 223 4.20 13.89 20.86
CA ALA A 223 3.91 15.29 20.75
C ALA A 223 3.74 15.72 19.30
N CYS A 224 2.70 16.53 19.02
CA CYS A 224 2.47 17.08 17.68
C CYS A 224 1.64 18.35 17.70
N LYS A 225 1.74 19.14 16.62
CA LYS A 225 0.74 20.15 16.29
C LYS A 225 -0.45 19.41 15.67
N LEU A 226 -1.58 19.44 16.38
CA LEU A 226 -2.81 18.77 15.98
C LEU A 226 -3.77 19.78 15.35
N ILE A 227 -4.26 19.44 14.16
CA ILE A 227 -5.32 20.14 13.46
C ILE A 227 -6.48 19.15 13.33
N ALA A 228 -7.59 19.41 14.02
CA ALA A 228 -8.75 18.53 13.97
C ALA A 228 -9.98 19.26 13.46
N ALA A 229 -10.71 18.61 12.55
CA ALA A 229 -11.99 19.11 12.04
C ALA A 229 -13.01 17.97 11.99
N TYR A 230 -14.16 18.18 12.60
CA TYR A 230 -15.27 17.22 12.58
C TYR A 230 -16.62 17.92 12.50
N GLY A 231 -17.53 17.34 11.73
CA GLY A 231 -18.90 17.83 11.60
C GLY A 231 -19.81 17.20 12.67
N PHE A 232 -20.52 16.14 12.26
CA PHE A 232 -21.39 15.38 13.18
C PHE A 232 -20.57 14.29 13.88
N GLY A 233 -20.31 14.46 15.18
CA GLY A 233 -19.52 13.50 15.96
C GLY A 233 -18.87 14.15 17.17
N SER A 234 -17.81 13.51 17.66
CA SER A 234 -17.09 13.97 18.84
C SER A 234 -15.58 13.85 18.64
N PHE A 235 -14.84 14.65 19.41
CA PHE A 235 -13.40 14.50 19.59
C PHE A 235 -13.13 14.10 21.04
N ASP A 236 -12.29 13.10 21.22
CA ASP A 236 -11.85 12.64 22.52
C ASP A 236 -10.36 12.24 22.49
N SER A 237 -9.61 12.66 23.49
CA SER A 237 -8.19 12.36 23.64
C SER A 237 -7.84 12.06 25.10
N VAL A 238 -7.16 10.93 25.33
CA VAL A 238 -6.57 10.61 26.64
C VAL A 238 -5.19 11.23 26.84
N ILE A 239 -4.58 11.75 25.77
CA ILE A 239 -3.32 12.50 25.82
C ILE A 239 -3.64 13.97 26.01
N PRO A 240 -2.96 14.68 26.91
CA PRO A 240 -3.21 16.11 27.16
C PRO A 240 -3.13 16.95 25.89
N LEU A 241 -4.14 17.78 25.68
CA LEU A 241 -4.26 18.66 24.52
C LEU A 241 -4.46 20.08 25.00
N LYS A 242 -3.57 21.01 24.55
CA LYS A 242 -3.73 22.44 24.72
C LYS A 242 -4.27 23.05 23.44
N ILE A 243 -5.53 23.42 23.42
CA ILE A 243 -6.16 24.10 22.28
C ILE A 243 -5.65 25.54 22.20
N GLU A 244 -5.18 25.96 21.04
CA GLU A 244 -4.70 27.32 20.75
C GLU A 244 -5.76 28.16 20.05
N THR A 245 -6.44 27.56 19.09
CA THR A 245 -7.53 28.19 18.36
C THR A 245 -8.67 27.21 18.16
N GLU A 246 -9.90 27.70 18.29
CA GLU A 246 -11.10 26.90 18.10
C GLU A 246 -12.14 27.71 17.36
N ASN A 247 -12.83 27.07 16.41
CA ASN A 247 -13.95 27.63 15.69
C ASN A 247 -15.10 26.62 15.68
N VAL A 248 -16.27 27.06 16.14
CA VAL A 248 -17.50 26.26 16.17
C VAL A 248 -18.51 26.90 15.24
N THR A 249 -18.98 26.15 14.28
CA THR A 249 -20.00 26.57 13.31
C THR A 249 -21.20 25.63 13.41
N GLY A 250 -22.33 26.03 12.82
CA GLY A 250 -23.51 25.14 12.76
C GLY A 250 -23.28 23.82 12.02
N GLY A 251 -22.18 23.70 11.25
CA GLY A 251 -21.80 22.49 10.50
C GLY A 251 -20.64 21.70 11.10
N GLY A 252 -20.15 22.08 12.30
CA GLY A 252 -19.08 21.32 12.95
C GLY A 252 -18.12 22.18 13.76
N LYS A 253 -17.05 21.52 14.20
CA LYS A 253 -16.01 22.11 15.02
C LYS A 253 -14.65 21.87 14.41
N ASN A 254 -13.80 22.88 14.41
CA ASN A 254 -12.39 22.74 14.07
C ASN A 254 -11.52 23.44 15.12
N PHE A 255 -10.34 22.89 15.34
CA PHE A 255 -9.39 23.48 16.26
C PHE A 255 -7.94 23.18 15.85
N VAL A 256 -7.04 24.02 16.32
CA VAL A 256 -5.59 23.79 16.28
C VAL A 256 -5.09 23.78 17.72
N GLY A 257 -4.22 22.86 18.03
CA GLY A 257 -3.66 22.73 19.38
C GLY A 257 -2.35 21.94 19.41
N LEU A 258 -1.77 21.90 20.60
CA LEU A 258 -0.57 21.12 20.89
C LEU A 258 -0.98 19.86 21.69
N LEU A 259 -0.75 18.71 21.12
CA LEU A 259 -0.96 17.41 21.74
C LEU A 259 0.34 16.96 22.44
N GLY A 260 0.22 16.49 23.68
CA GLY A 260 1.33 15.98 24.45
C GLY A 260 2.26 17.05 25.02
N LYS A 261 3.44 16.62 25.47
CA LYS A 261 4.46 17.54 26.01
C LYS A 261 5.42 17.96 24.92
N GLN A 262 5.73 19.24 24.88
CA GLN A 262 6.71 19.77 23.91
C GLN A 262 8.07 19.11 24.10
N THR A 263 8.62 18.58 22.99
CA THR A 263 9.94 17.95 22.93
C THR A 263 10.94 18.85 22.24
N ASN A 264 12.24 18.59 22.45
CA ASN A 264 13.30 19.28 21.72
C ASN A 264 13.32 18.82 20.27
N GLY A 265 12.83 19.66 19.34
CA GLY A 265 12.85 19.37 17.90
C GLY A 265 11.58 19.86 17.17
N PRO A 266 11.57 19.76 15.84
CA PRO A 266 10.39 20.15 15.07
C PRO A 266 9.24 19.19 15.32
N LEU A 267 8.10 19.73 15.74
CA LEU A 267 6.89 18.95 15.96
C LEU A 267 6.36 18.38 14.63
N ALA A 268 5.82 17.19 14.69
CA ALA A 268 5.00 16.67 13.61
C ALA A 268 3.73 17.49 13.45
N THR A 269 3.21 17.60 12.23
CA THR A 269 1.87 18.16 11.97
C THR A 269 0.90 17.04 11.65
N VAL A 270 -0.14 16.92 12.46
CA VAL A 270 -1.16 15.88 12.32
C VAL A 270 -2.50 16.54 12.03
N THR A 271 -3.10 16.19 10.90
CA THR A 271 -4.41 16.68 10.47
C THR A 271 -5.42 15.52 10.50
N LEU A 272 -6.48 15.66 11.27
CA LEU A 272 -7.56 14.69 11.41
C LEU A 272 -8.87 15.33 10.95
N THR A 273 -9.51 14.76 9.93
CA THR A 273 -10.75 15.34 9.36
C THR A 273 -11.81 14.27 9.17
N THR A 274 -13.00 14.49 9.75
CA THR A 274 -14.20 13.68 9.46
C THR A 274 -15.43 14.58 9.32
N SER A 275 -16.31 14.27 8.38
CA SER A 275 -17.58 15.00 8.27
C SER A 275 -18.65 14.40 9.17
N SER A 276 -18.67 13.06 9.27
CA SER A 276 -19.62 12.33 10.13
C SER A 276 -18.92 11.13 10.78
N GLY A 277 -18.65 11.26 12.06
CA GLY A 277 -17.93 10.27 12.87
C GLY A 277 -17.07 10.91 13.95
N SER A 278 -16.52 10.09 14.82
CA SER A 278 -15.72 10.54 15.96
C SER A 278 -14.22 10.45 15.70
N ILE A 279 -13.47 11.35 16.29
CA ILE A 279 -12.01 11.31 16.33
C ILE A 279 -11.59 10.91 17.74
N GLY A 280 -10.88 9.80 17.87
CA GLY A 280 -10.39 9.29 19.15
C GLY A 280 -8.88 9.12 19.16
N ILE A 281 -8.21 9.68 20.18
CA ILE A 281 -6.77 9.50 20.40
C ILE A 281 -6.58 8.72 21.70
N ARG A 282 -5.88 7.60 21.62
CA ARG A 282 -5.62 6.67 22.72
C ARG A 282 -4.13 6.41 22.85
N LYS A 283 -3.71 5.99 24.02
CA LYS A 283 -2.35 5.51 24.27
C LYS A 283 -2.21 4.10 23.73
N GLN A 284 -1.06 3.80 23.16
CA GLN A 284 -0.67 2.41 22.94
C GLN A 284 -0.59 1.72 24.30
N SER A 285 -1.23 0.55 24.44
CA SER A 285 -0.94 -0.31 25.59
C SER A 285 0.51 -0.81 25.42
N GLU A 286 1.33 -0.67 26.45
CA GLU A 286 2.56 -1.42 26.53
C GLU A 286 2.18 -2.89 26.63
N ASP A 287 2.27 -3.63 25.52
CA ASP A 287 2.24 -5.09 25.60
C ASP A 287 3.48 -5.54 26.37
N LYS A 288 3.23 -6.06 27.58
CA LYS A 288 4.22 -6.67 28.46
C LYS A 288 4.56 -8.08 27.98
#